data_627a963b3ff36d20603423cd098476d2
#
_entry.id   627a963b3ff36d20603423cd098476d2
#
_cell.length_a   1.000
_cell.length_b   1.000
_cell.length_c   1.000
_cell.angle_alpha   90.00
_cell.angle_beta   90.00
_cell.angle_gamma   90.00
#
_symmetry.space_group_name_H-M   'P 1'
#
loop_
_entity.id
_entity.type
_entity.pdbx_description
1 polymer ?
#
loop_
_entity_poly.entity_id
_entity_poly.type
_entity_poly.pdbx_seq_one_letter_code
_entity_poly.pdbx_strand_id
1 'polypeptide(L)'
;MDLKSEPEKFDVFQQAFIEEIIKSITTKLVEAGITGNQMEHITGNIAWSIASIIDDTTRIESEDGDVRPYLTFRSGDDELIHCGENSYTYEFVAGTLKKLFDV
;
A
#
# COMPACT_ATOMS: atom_id res chain seq x y z
N MET A 1 -6.13 22.36 6.43
CA MET A 1 -6.54 20.94 6.50
C MET A 1 -5.98 20.33 7.78
N ASP A 2 -6.85 19.85 8.63
CA ASP A 2 -6.45 19.36 9.96
C ASP A 2 -5.99 17.91 9.90
N LEU A 3 -4.94 17.60 10.65
CA LEU A 3 -4.43 16.24 10.77
C LEU A 3 -4.99 15.61 12.05
N LYS A 4 -5.73 14.52 11.90
CA LYS A 4 -6.34 13.80 13.02
C LYS A 4 -5.83 12.39 13.17
N SER A 5 -5.62 11.98 14.41
CA SER A 5 -5.27 10.60 14.71
C SER A 5 -6.52 9.75 14.82
N GLU A 6 -6.73 8.84 13.88
CA GLU A 6 -7.85 7.90 13.88
C GLU A 6 -7.34 6.53 13.45
N PRO A 7 -6.68 5.79 14.37
CA PRO A 7 -6.00 4.53 14.00
C PRO A 7 -6.91 3.47 13.39
N GLU A 8 -8.13 3.31 13.90
CA GLU A 8 -9.04 2.28 13.38
C GLU A 8 -9.49 2.57 11.96
N LYS A 9 -9.84 3.82 11.69
CA LYS A 9 -10.26 4.25 10.36
C LYS A 9 -9.07 4.21 9.39
N PHE A 10 -7.89 4.58 9.88
CA PHE A 10 -6.66 4.52 9.11
C PHE A 10 -6.37 3.09 8.65
N ASP A 11 -6.57 2.09 9.51
CA ASP A 11 -6.38 0.67 9.17
C ASP A 11 -7.31 0.23 8.05
N VAL A 12 -8.59 0.60 8.15
CA VAL A 12 -9.57 0.28 7.10
C VAL A 12 -9.13 0.88 5.77
N PHE A 13 -8.65 2.12 5.80
CA PHE A 13 -8.20 2.80 4.59
C PHE A 13 -6.90 2.21 4.04
N GLN A 14 -5.96 1.82 4.89
CA GLN A 14 -4.74 1.13 4.45
C GLN A 14 -5.08 -0.16 3.73
N GLN A 15 -5.98 -0.95 4.28
CA GLN A 15 -6.39 -2.21 3.68
C GLN A 15 -7.02 -1.98 2.30
N ALA A 16 -7.95 -1.04 2.20
CA ALA A 16 -8.59 -0.72 0.93
C ALA A 16 -7.56 -0.22 -0.09
N PHE A 17 -6.62 0.60 0.34
CA PHE A 17 -5.56 1.15 -0.49
C PHE A 17 -4.67 0.06 -1.07
N ILE A 18 -4.21 -0.87 -0.22
CA ILE A 18 -3.36 -1.98 -0.66
C ILE A 18 -4.15 -2.94 -1.56
N GLU A 19 -5.42 -3.20 -1.27
CA GLU A 19 -6.25 -4.03 -2.14
C GLU A 19 -6.34 -3.45 -3.54
N GLU A 20 -6.53 -2.13 -3.65
CA GLU A 20 -6.61 -1.47 -4.95
C GLU A 20 -5.29 -1.54 -5.71
N ILE A 21 -4.17 -1.33 -5.00
CA ILE A 21 -2.83 -1.44 -5.59
C ILE A 21 -2.60 -2.85 -6.13
N ILE A 22 -2.92 -3.88 -5.35
CA ILE A 22 -2.71 -5.28 -5.75
C ILE A 22 -3.61 -5.64 -6.94
N LYS A 23 -4.87 -5.22 -6.93
CA LYS A 23 -5.77 -5.43 -8.07
C LYS A 23 -5.23 -4.77 -9.34
N SER A 24 -4.71 -3.57 -9.20
CA SER A 24 -4.14 -2.83 -10.32
C SER A 24 -2.91 -3.56 -10.90
N ILE A 25 -2.02 -4.05 -10.04
CA ILE A 25 -0.86 -4.83 -10.45
C ILE A 25 -1.32 -6.08 -11.20
N THR A 26 -2.25 -6.84 -10.62
CA THR A 26 -2.76 -8.07 -11.21
C THR A 26 -3.36 -7.82 -12.59
N THR A 27 -4.14 -6.76 -12.74
CA THR A 27 -4.74 -6.38 -14.02
C THR A 27 -3.66 -6.11 -15.07
N LYS A 28 -2.61 -5.38 -14.71
CA LYS A 28 -1.53 -5.08 -15.66
C LYS A 28 -0.75 -6.32 -16.05
N LEU A 29 -0.55 -7.24 -15.12
CA LEU A 29 0.14 -8.50 -15.42
C LEU A 29 -0.69 -9.38 -16.34
N VAL A 30 -2.01 -9.45 -16.14
CA VAL A 30 -2.91 -10.17 -17.05
C VAL A 30 -2.83 -9.56 -18.45
N GLU A 31 -2.88 -8.25 -18.57
CA GLU A 31 -2.74 -7.57 -19.85
C GLU A 31 -1.41 -7.89 -20.54
N ALA A 32 -0.35 -8.13 -19.76
CA ALA A 32 0.97 -8.49 -20.28
C ALA A 32 1.11 -9.98 -20.59
N GLY A 33 0.06 -10.78 -20.38
CA GLY A 33 0.11 -12.22 -20.68
C GLY A 33 0.67 -13.08 -19.57
N ILE A 34 0.86 -12.54 -18.37
CA ILE A 34 1.35 -13.33 -17.23
C ILE A 34 0.17 -14.09 -16.61
N THR A 35 0.34 -15.40 -16.42
CA THR A 35 -0.72 -16.26 -15.87
C THR A 35 -0.13 -17.32 -14.93
N GLY A 36 -1.02 -18.01 -14.22
CA GLY A 36 -0.65 -19.16 -13.39
C GLY A 36 0.07 -18.76 -12.10
N ASN A 37 0.94 -19.67 -11.64
CA ASN A 37 1.64 -19.49 -10.36
C ASN A 37 2.55 -18.27 -10.32
N GLN A 38 3.03 -17.84 -11.47
CA GLN A 38 3.87 -16.64 -11.57
C GLN A 38 3.11 -15.38 -11.19
N MET A 39 1.82 -15.35 -11.45
CA MET A 39 0.97 -14.19 -11.19
C MET A 39 1.02 -13.78 -9.71
N GLU A 40 0.78 -14.73 -8.81
CA GLU A 40 0.79 -14.45 -7.37
C GLU A 40 2.18 -14.01 -6.91
N HIS A 41 3.21 -14.71 -7.37
CA HIS A 41 4.59 -14.42 -6.97
C HIS A 41 5.02 -13.02 -7.40
N ILE A 42 4.78 -12.67 -8.67
CA ILE A 42 5.18 -11.36 -9.20
C ILE A 42 4.35 -10.25 -8.55
N THR A 43 3.04 -10.46 -8.42
CA THR A 43 2.16 -9.48 -7.77
C THR A 43 2.63 -9.21 -6.34
N GLY A 44 2.95 -10.27 -5.60
CA GLY A 44 3.42 -10.14 -4.23
C GLY A 44 4.73 -9.37 -4.14
N ASN A 45 5.70 -9.69 -4.97
CA ASN A 45 6.99 -9.00 -4.97
C ASN A 45 6.85 -7.51 -5.27
N ILE A 46 6.01 -7.16 -6.24
CA ILE A 46 5.76 -5.76 -6.58
C ILE A 46 5.04 -5.06 -5.43
N ALA A 47 4.02 -5.70 -4.87
CA ALA A 47 3.25 -5.12 -3.77
C ALA A 47 4.11 -4.87 -2.52
N TRP A 48 5.00 -5.83 -2.17
CA TRP A 48 5.90 -5.67 -1.04
C TRP A 48 6.86 -4.49 -1.26
N SER A 49 7.38 -4.33 -2.49
CA SER A 49 8.26 -3.21 -2.83
C SER A 49 7.54 -1.87 -2.70
N ILE A 50 6.31 -1.80 -3.20
CA ILE A 50 5.50 -0.58 -3.11
C ILE A 50 5.19 -0.25 -1.65
N ALA A 51 4.75 -1.25 -0.87
CA ALA A 51 4.47 -1.05 0.54
C ALA A 51 5.69 -0.54 1.31
N SER A 52 6.87 -1.09 1.01
CA SER A 52 8.12 -0.66 1.63
C SER A 52 8.41 0.83 1.36
N ILE A 53 8.11 1.30 0.17
CA ILE A 53 8.26 2.71 -0.19
C ILE A 53 7.26 3.57 0.58
N ILE A 54 6.00 3.15 0.61
CA ILE A 54 4.92 3.90 1.28
C ILE A 54 5.21 4.00 2.79
N ASP A 55 5.67 2.91 3.40
CA ASP A 55 5.88 2.81 4.84
C ASP A 55 7.19 3.41 5.34
N ASP A 56 7.95 4.04 4.43
CA ASP A 56 9.25 4.66 4.77
C ASP A 56 10.28 3.65 5.26
N THR A 57 10.27 2.43 4.72
CA THR A 57 11.27 1.41 5.04
C THR A 57 12.32 1.24 3.93
N THR A 58 12.11 1.93 2.80
CA THR A 58 13.09 1.99 1.72
C THR A 58 13.73 3.37 1.74
N ARG A 59 15.06 3.41 1.75
CA ARG A 59 15.76 4.70 1.74
C ARG A 59 15.65 5.35 0.36
N ILE A 60 15.18 6.59 0.34
CA ILE A 60 15.05 7.39 -0.88
C ILE A 60 15.88 8.65 -0.70
N GLU A 61 16.84 8.87 -1.61
CA GLU A 61 17.70 10.03 -1.54
C GLU A 61 17.37 11.02 -2.65
N SER A 62 17.48 12.31 -2.32
CA SER A 62 17.34 13.38 -3.30
C SER A 62 18.44 14.40 -3.11
N GLU A 63 18.54 15.37 -4.02
CA GLU A 63 19.52 16.46 -3.91
C GLU A 63 19.31 17.29 -2.64
N ASP A 64 18.08 17.36 -2.14
CA ASP A 64 17.73 18.16 -0.96
C ASP A 64 17.66 17.34 0.32
N GLY A 65 18.06 16.08 0.29
CA GLY A 65 18.07 15.20 1.45
C GLY A 65 17.21 13.96 1.26
N ASP A 66 17.03 13.23 2.34
CA ASP A 66 16.25 12.00 2.32
C ASP A 66 14.75 12.31 2.15
N VAL A 67 14.11 11.53 1.27
CA VAL A 67 12.66 11.61 1.06
C VAL A 67 12.01 10.59 1.99
N ARG A 68 11.16 11.06 2.88
CA ARG A 68 10.53 10.21 3.89
C ARG A 68 9.01 10.29 3.80
N PRO A 69 8.38 9.34 3.11
CA PRO A 69 6.92 9.31 2.99
C PRO A 69 6.23 9.15 4.35
N TYR A 70 5.12 9.82 4.51
CA TYR A 70 4.28 9.66 5.68
C TYR A 70 2.83 9.61 5.21
N LEU A 71 2.27 8.42 5.17
CA LEU A 71 0.95 8.20 4.59
C LEU A 71 -0.15 8.82 5.43
N THR A 72 -1.00 9.58 4.78
CA THR A 72 -2.24 10.10 5.36
C THR A 72 -3.34 9.91 4.35
N PHE A 73 -4.58 9.87 4.82
CA PHE A 73 -5.73 9.79 3.93
C PHE A 73 -6.65 10.98 4.16
N ARG A 74 -7.26 11.47 3.10
CA ARG A 74 -8.28 12.49 3.22
C ARG A 74 -9.57 11.86 3.71
N SER A 75 -10.15 12.44 4.77
CA SER A 75 -11.40 11.98 5.33
C SER A 75 -12.32 13.19 5.47
N GLY A 76 -13.40 13.22 4.70
CA GLY A 76 -14.26 14.38 4.64
C GLY A 76 -13.62 15.53 3.89
N ASP A 77 -14.09 16.77 4.13
CA ASP A 77 -13.71 17.92 3.32
C ASP A 77 -12.35 18.53 3.68
N ASP A 78 -12.02 18.58 4.97
CA ASP A 78 -10.82 19.27 5.43
C ASP A 78 -9.97 18.48 6.41
N GLU A 79 -10.13 17.17 6.44
CA GLU A 79 -9.38 16.36 7.39
C GLU A 79 -8.44 15.41 6.69
N LEU A 80 -7.22 15.28 7.25
CA LEU A 80 -6.30 14.19 6.93
C LEU A 80 -6.23 13.29 8.14
N ILE A 81 -6.33 11.99 7.95
CA ILE A 81 -6.21 11.04 9.05
C ILE A 81 -4.90 10.28 8.96
N HIS A 82 -4.36 9.95 10.13
CA HIS A 82 -3.15 9.16 10.29
C HIS A 82 -3.27 8.30 11.55
N CYS A 83 -2.27 7.48 11.82
CA CYS A 83 -2.27 6.64 13.03
C CYS A 83 -1.28 7.11 14.10
N GLY A 84 -0.60 8.25 13.88
CA GLY A 84 0.37 8.78 14.84
C GLY A 84 1.78 8.23 14.66
N GLU A 85 1.97 7.32 13.69
CA GLU A 85 3.25 6.72 13.37
C GLU A 85 3.29 6.41 11.88
N ASN A 86 4.39 5.87 11.37
CA ASN A 86 4.46 5.47 9.97
C ASN A 86 3.40 4.42 9.65
N SER A 87 2.92 4.44 8.41
CA SER A 87 2.00 3.42 7.93
C SER A 87 2.65 2.04 7.95
N TYR A 88 1.82 1.03 7.93
CA TYR A 88 2.24 -0.36 7.92
C TYR A 88 1.47 -1.13 6.85
N THR A 89 1.45 -0.56 5.64
CA THR A 89 0.71 -1.13 4.52
C THR A 89 1.19 -2.56 4.20
N TYR A 90 2.46 -2.87 4.48
CA TYR A 90 3.00 -4.20 4.26
C TYR A 90 2.23 -5.29 5.01
N GLU A 91 1.64 -4.96 6.16
CA GLU A 91 0.87 -5.94 6.94
C GLU A 91 -0.38 -6.42 6.22
N PHE A 92 -0.88 -5.65 5.26
CA PHE A 92 -2.09 -5.98 4.51
C PHE A 92 -1.81 -6.72 3.20
N VAL A 93 -0.54 -6.85 2.80
CA VAL A 93 -0.18 -7.48 1.53
C VAL A 93 -0.48 -8.98 1.53
N ALA A 94 0.03 -9.71 2.52
CA ALA A 94 -0.12 -11.16 2.56
C ALA A 94 -1.59 -11.58 2.60
N GLY A 95 -2.39 -10.94 3.44
CA GLY A 95 -3.82 -11.24 3.56
C GLY A 95 -4.59 -10.95 2.28
N THR A 96 -4.24 -9.88 1.58
CA THR A 96 -4.87 -9.53 0.31
C THR A 96 -4.51 -10.54 -0.78
N LEU A 97 -3.24 -10.94 -0.86
CA LEU A 97 -2.81 -11.97 -1.81
C LEU A 97 -3.55 -13.27 -1.58
N LYS A 98 -3.67 -13.68 -0.32
CA LYS A 98 -4.40 -14.89 0.02
C LYS A 98 -5.86 -14.80 -0.40
N LYS A 99 -6.50 -13.68 -0.14
CA LYS A 99 -7.90 -13.45 -0.51
C LYS A 99 -8.12 -13.50 -2.02
N LEU A 100 -7.16 -12.99 -2.81
CA LEU A 100 -7.28 -12.95 -4.27
C LEU A 100 -6.89 -14.25 -4.96
N PHE A 101 -5.91 -14.99 -4.43
CA PHE A 101 -5.34 -16.14 -5.11
C PHE A 101 -5.67 -17.50 -4.49
N ASP A 102 -6.09 -17.53 -3.24
CA ASP A 102 -6.56 -18.77 -2.61
C ASP A 102 -8.06 -18.92 -2.90
N VAL A 103 -8.35 -19.82 -3.79
CA VAL A 103 -9.74 -20.12 -4.16
C VAL A 103 -10.11 -21.48 -3.60
#